data_4339e1e203ef19cc2fa73e6287475681
#
_entry.id   4339e1e203ef19cc2fa73e6287475681
#
_cell.length_a   1.000
_cell.length_b   1.000
_cell.length_c   1.000
_cell.angle_alpha   90.00
_cell.angle_beta   90.00
_cell.angle_gamma   90.00
#
_symmetry.space_group_name_H-M   'P 1'
#
loop_
_entity.id
_entity.type
_entity.pdbx_description
1 polymer ?
#
loop_
_entity_poly.entity_id
_entity_poly.type
_entity_poly.pdbx_seq_one_letter_code
_entity_poly.pdbx_strand_id
1 'polypeptide(L)'
;MTGQETSARVVILNDTSERQHHGCSRVMRILKSGLNDVGFQIIATAPARHDWAADMNFKAALAAADLIVINGEGTLHHGRPAGEALVRVVDELTARGRPVALVNALYQSNPKLWARHLRQMALLAARDARSGAQMAAAAPDVPLRVMPDLSLCEGAIATDAARDLVIFGDSVRLNQRRALVRAARNCDADMILPMKTRRSWPWRLGPLKRALYAGYCGMVSPVGRVVLVADEAAYIETISRAKMHVTGRFHSVCLSLVTGTPFLALGSNSWKVEALLDEAGVAADRLVSLDELAQMGRADMDRPFTVQEKANIAGFLTHAQDSGHRLFRDLAALAQAHKP
;
A
#
# COMPACT_ATOMS: atom_id res chain seq x y z
N MET A 1 19.01 37.06 16.79
CA MET A 1 19.60 35.73 16.54
C MET A 1 18.42 34.78 16.46
N THR A 2 17.90 34.53 15.26
CA THR A 2 16.83 33.55 15.00
C THR A 2 17.43 32.16 15.18
N GLY A 3 17.11 31.51 16.29
CA GLY A 3 17.49 30.13 16.51
C GLY A 3 16.99 29.31 15.35
N GLN A 4 17.87 28.67 14.59
CA GLN A 4 17.54 27.65 13.62
C GLN A 4 16.87 26.53 14.41
N GLU A 5 15.53 26.42 14.33
CA GLU A 5 14.82 25.24 14.85
C GLU A 5 15.41 24.04 14.12
N THR A 6 16.17 23.24 14.85
CA THR A 6 16.73 22.00 14.30
C THR A 6 15.56 21.08 13.96
N SER A 7 15.43 20.78 12.68
CA SER A 7 14.45 19.83 12.14
C SER A 7 14.50 18.51 12.92
N ALA A 8 13.37 17.99 13.35
CA ALA A 8 13.32 16.70 14.04
C ALA A 8 13.74 15.57 13.08
N ARG A 9 14.55 14.64 13.58
CA ARG A 9 15.14 13.56 12.78
C ARG A 9 14.27 12.31 12.84
N VAL A 10 13.95 11.74 11.71
CA VAL A 10 13.15 10.51 11.62
C VAL A 10 13.88 9.41 10.85
N VAL A 11 13.71 8.19 11.33
CA VAL A 11 14.14 6.96 10.64
C VAL A 11 12.91 6.17 10.22
N ILE A 12 12.93 5.60 9.00
CA ILE A 12 11.83 4.78 8.48
C ILE A 12 12.28 3.33 8.32
N LEU A 13 11.53 2.39 8.92
CA LEU A 13 11.68 0.96 8.70
C LEU A 13 10.64 0.45 7.69
N ASN A 14 11.02 -0.60 6.96
CA ASN A 14 10.21 -1.25 5.93
C ASN A 14 9.89 -0.30 4.76
N ASP A 15 10.91 0.39 4.26
CA ASP A 15 10.80 1.12 3.00
C ASP A 15 10.52 0.14 1.85
N THR A 16 9.34 0.25 1.27
CA THR A 16 8.86 -0.65 0.21
C THR A 16 9.03 -0.06 -1.19
N SER A 17 9.65 1.11 -1.34
CA SER A 17 9.82 1.80 -2.63
C SER A 17 10.59 0.96 -3.66
N GLU A 18 11.60 0.21 -3.23
CA GLU A 18 12.43 -0.63 -4.11
C GLU A 18 11.76 -1.93 -4.58
N ARG A 19 10.53 -2.21 -4.12
CA ARG A 19 9.81 -3.45 -4.47
C ARG A 19 9.33 -3.50 -5.91
N GLN A 20 9.53 -2.43 -6.68
CA GLN A 20 9.02 -2.26 -8.04
C GLN A 20 7.52 -2.56 -8.16
N HIS A 21 6.79 -1.93 -7.25
CA HIS A 21 5.37 -2.06 -7.09
C HIS A 21 4.78 -0.66 -6.97
N HIS A 22 4.05 -0.21 -7.99
CA HIS A 22 3.59 1.19 -8.09
C HIS A 22 2.83 1.67 -6.84
N GLY A 23 1.96 0.83 -6.25
CA GLY A 23 1.26 1.18 -5.01
C GLY A 23 2.19 1.30 -3.79
N CYS A 24 3.21 0.44 -3.67
CA CYS A 24 4.19 0.58 -2.59
C CYS A 24 5.04 1.85 -2.77
N SER A 25 5.41 2.19 -4.01
CA SER A 25 6.11 3.44 -4.32
C SER A 25 5.27 4.66 -3.91
N ARG A 26 3.95 4.64 -4.19
CA ARG A 26 3.02 5.68 -3.77
C ARG A 26 2.94 5.82 -2.25
N VAL A 27 2.76 4.72 -1.53
CA VAL A 27 2.75 4.72 -0.05
C VAL A 27 4.02 5.37 0.49
N MET A 28 5.19 4.97 0.00
CA MET A 28 6.45 5.52 0.49
C MET A 28 6.69 6.97 0.09
N ARG A 29 6.23 7.37 -1.09
CA ARG A 29 6.28 8.78 -1.53
C ARG A 29 5.43 9.65 -0.61
N ILE A 30 4.19 9.26 -0.35
CA ILE A 30 3.26 9.99 0.54
C ILE A 30 3.81 10.02 1.98
N LEU A 31 4.33 8.90 2.49
CA LEU A 31 4.90 8.86 3.83
C LEU A 31 6.10 9.81 3.96
N LYS A 32 7.02 9.76 2.99
CA LYS A 32 8.22 10.61 3.01
C LYS A 32 7.87 12.09 2.83
N SER A 33 6.99 12.43 1.89
CA SER A 33 6.60 13.83 1.71
C SER A 33 5.84 14.36 2.93
N GLY A 34 4.87 13.62 3.45
CA GLY A 34 4.11 14.05 4.62
C GLY A 34 4.97 14.23 5.89
N LEU A 35 6.02 13.42 6.08
CA LEU A 35 6.99 13.64 7.15
C LEU A 35 7.81 14.92 6.93
N ASN A 36 8.28 15.16 5.69
CA ASN A 36 9.01 16.38 5.35
C ASN A 36 8.13 17.63 5.53
N ASP A 37 6.86 17.56 5.11
CA ASP A 37 5.91 18.69 5.17
C ASP A 37 5.60 19.13 6.62
N VAL A 38 5.72 18.21 7.59
CA VAL A 38 5.58 18.53 9.02
C VAL A 38 6.93 18.77 9.72
N GLY A 39 8.01 18.97 8.96
CA GLY A 39 9.29 19.44 9.46
C GLY A 39 10.28 18.37 9.89
N PHE A 40 10.08 17.08 9.50
CA PHE A 40 11.08 16.05 9.75
C PHE A 40 12.18 16.04 8.70
N GLN A 41 13.40 15.75 9.16
CA GLN A 41 14.51 15.31 8.32
C GLN A 41 14.61 13.80 8.37
N ILE A 42 14.41 13.11 7.24
CA ILE A 42 14.60 11.66 7.13
C ILE A 42 16.10 11.38 7.06
N ILE A 43 16.67 10.82 8.14
CA ILE A 43 18.13 10.57 8.24
C ILE A 43 18.54 9.17 7.80
N ALA A 44 17.61 8.19 7.79
CA ALA A 44 17.84 6.86 7.25
C ALA A 44 16.53 6.14 6.91
N THR A 45 16.61 5.20 5.97
CA THR A 45 15.52 4.27 5.65
C THR A 45 16.05 2.84 5.55
N ALA A 46 15.35 1.89 6.16
CA ALA A 46 15.65 0.47 5.99
C ALA A 46 14.69 -0.15 4.96
N PRO A 47 15.22 -0.68 3.83
CA PRO A 47 14.39 -1.38 2.85
C PRO A 47 13.60 -2.55 3.45
N ALA A 48 12.51 -2.93 2.80
CA ALA A 48 11.73 -4.08 3.21
C ALA A 48 12.60 -5.35 3.29
N ARG A 49 12.56 -6.04 4.45
CA ARG A 49 13.37 -7.22 4.79
C ARG A 49 14.86 -6.94 4.99
N HIS A 50 15.25 -5.69 5.17
CA HIS A 50 16.60 -5.36 5.62
C HIS A 50 16.85 -5.92 7.02
N ASP A 51 18.01 -6.50 7.23
CA ASP A 51 18.46 -6.91 8.57
C ASP A 51 19.06 -5.71 9.31
N TRP A 52 18.16 -4.85 9.78
CA TRP A 52 18.52 -3.64 10.52
C TRP A 52 19.30 -3.95 11.79
N ALA A 53 19.11 -5.13 12.37
CA ALA A 53 19.78 -5.54 13.60
C ALA A 53 21.28 -5.84 13.38
N ALA A 54 21.68 -6.26 12.19
CA ALA A 54 23.06 -6.47 11.81
C ALA A 54 23.74 -5.22 11.21
N ASP A 55 22.96 -4.19 10.83
CA ASP A 55 23.48 -2.97 10.21
C ASP A 55 23.88 -1.91 11.24
N MET A 56 25.19 -1.78 11.49
CA MET A 56 25.71 -0.83 12.48
C MET A 56 25.45 0.63 12.10
N ASN A 57 25.47 0.97 10.80
CA ASN A 57 25.17 2.33 10.36
C ASN A 57 23.70 2.68 10.57
N PHE A 58 22.81 1.72 10.28
CA PHE A 58 21.39 1.90 10.54
C PHE A 58 21.09 2.00 12.04
N LYS A 59 21.75 1.20 12.89
CA LYS A 59 21.65 1.32 14.35
C LYS A 59 22.12 2.68 14.86
N ALA A 60 23.18 3.22 14.31
CA ALA A 60 23.64 4.57 14.65
C ALA A 60 22.58 5.64 14.28
N ALA A 61 21.94 5.48 13.12
CA ALA A 61 20.83 6.35 12.72
C ALA A 61 19.60 6.21 13.64
N LEU A 62 19.23 4.97 14.04
CA LEU A 62 18.18 4.75 15.03
C LEU A 62 18.46 5.48 16.35
N ALA A 63 19.70 5.40 16.84
CA ALA A 63 20.12 6.09 18.07
C ALA A 63 20.09 7.61 17.95
N ALA A 64 20.26 8.16 16.75
CA ALA A 64 20.26 9.60 16.48
C ALA A 64 18.87 10.16 16.17
N ALA A 65 17.86 9.32 15.93
CA ALA A 65 16.52 9.75 15.55
C ALA A 65 15.75 10.33 16.75
N ASP A 66 14.85 11.26 16.47
CA ASP A 66 13.89 11.81 17.43
C ASP A 66 12.54 11.05 17.35
N LEU A 67 12.29 10.35 16.23
CA LEU A 67 11.13 9.48 16.00
C LEU A 67 11.52 8.30 15.10
N ILE A 68 11.00 7.12 15.38
CA ILE A 68 11.11 5.94 14.52
C ILE A 68 9.74 5.61 13.94
N VAL A 69 9.64 5.53 12.63
CA VAL A 69 8.40 5.19 11.92
C VAL A 69 8.56 3.83 11.25
N ILE A 70 7.65 2.91 11.56
CA ILE A 70 7.54 1.60 10.91
C ILE A 70 6.39 1.65 9.92
N ASN A 71 6.68 1.51 8.60
CA ASN A 71 5.65 1.30 7.61
C ASN A 71 5.14 -0.15 7.69
N GLY A 72 3.97 -0.36 8.29
CA GLY A 72 3.39 -1.70 8.47
C GLY A 72 2.95 -2.35 7.17
N GLU A 73 2.34 -1.57 6.29
CA GLU A 73 1.78 -1.97 5.00
C GLU A 73 1.19 -3.41 5.01
N GLY A 74 1.59 -4.28 4.12
CA GLY A 74 1.15 -5.68 4.03
C GLY A 74 2.12 -6.68 4.67
N THR A 75 2.85 -6.31 5.74
CA THR A 75 3.91 -7.14 6.33
C THR A 75 3.47 -7.86 7.61
N LEU A 76 2.56 -7.24 8.39
CA LEU A 76 2.17 -7.71 9.72
C LEU A 76 0.94 -8.62 9.68
N HIS A 77 1.07 -9.78 9.03
CA HIS A 77 -0.02 -10.77 9.00
C HIS A 77 0.50 -12.20 9.06
N HIS A 78 -0.26 -13.06 9.74
CA HIS A 78 0.00 -14.50 9.90
C HIS A 78 1.39 -14.81 10.48
N GLY A 79 1.88 -14.01 11.43
CA GLY A 79 3.11 -14.24 12.16
C GLY A 79 4.37 -14.35 11.29
N ARG A 80 4.44 -13.63 10.18
CA ARG A 80 5.58 -13.72 9.27
C ARG A 80 6.87 -13.21 9.91
N PRO A 81 8.02 -13.86 9.70
CA PRO A 81 9.30 -13.44 10.30
C PRO A 81 9.68 -11.99 9.99
N ALA A 82 9.37 -11.50 8.77
CA ALA A 82 9.61 -10.11 8.41
C ALA A 82 8.78 -9.12 9.24
N GLY A 83 7.56 -9.50 9.64
CA GLY A 83 6.73 -8.68 10.54
C GLY A 83 7.25 -8.69 11.97
N GLU A 84 7.70 -9.86 12.44
CA GLU A 84 8.32 -9.98 13.75
C GLU A 84 9.58 -9.14 13.88
N ALA A 85 10.46 -9.17 12.88
CA ALA A 85 11.66 -8.35 12.85
C ALA A 85 11.35 -6.84 12.97
N LEU A 86 10.25 -6.38 12.36
CA LEU A 86 9.83 -4.98 12.46
C LEU A 86 9.34 -4.60 13.85
N VAL A 87 8.44 -5.40 14.44
CA VAL A 87 7.88 -5.04 15.76
C VAL A 87 8.89 -5.17 16.89
N ARG A 88 9.91 -6.01 16.74
CA ARG A 88 11.00 -6.19 17.71
C ARG A 88 11.94 -4.98 17.85
N VAL A 89 11.89 -4.02 16.92
CA VAL A 89 12.74 -2.83 17.01
C VAL A 89 12.53 -2.05 18.32
N VAL A 90 11.33 -2.09 18.88
CA VAL A 90 11.02 -1.44 20.16
C VAL A 90 11.83 -1.97 21.33
N ASP A 91 12.18 -3.26 21.33
CA ASP A 91 12.96 -3.87 22.42
C ASP A 91 14.36 -3.23 22.53
N GLU A 92 14.93 -2.78 21.42
CA GLU A 92 16.22 -2.10 21.41
C GLU A 92 16.11 -0.60 21.70
N LEU A 93 15.06 0.03 21.21
CA LEU A 93 14.89 1.49 21.23
C LEU A 93 14.24 2.00 22.51
N THR A 94 13.37 1.22 23.14
CA THR A 94 12.68 1.62 24.37
C THR A 94 13.68 1.87 25.52
N ALA A 95 14.76 1.11 25.58
CA ALA A 95 15.84 1.35 26.52
C ALA A 95 16.52 2.71 26.33
N ARG A 96 16.33 3.36 25.18
CA ARG A 96 16.89 4.68 24.81
C ARG A 96 15.87 5.82 24.83
N GLY A 97 14.62 5.53 25.21
CA GLY A 97 13.56 6.55 25.35
C GLY A 97 13.10 7.17 24.01
N ARG A 98 13.25 6.48 22.87
CA ARG A 98 12.82 6.97 21.56
C ARG A 98 11.38 6.54 21.26
N PRO A 99 10.49 7.44 20.82
CA PRO A 99 9.14 7.06 20.39
C PRO A 99 9.19 6.25 19.12
N VAL A 100 8.40 5.17 19.07
CA VAL A 100 8.19 4.33 17.87
C VAL A 100 6.74 4.41 17.45
N ALA A 101 6.47 4.72 16.20
CA ALA A 101 5.15 4.73 15.59
C ALA A 101 5.04 3.65 14.51
N LEU A 102 4.02 2.81 14.61
CA LEU A 102 3.66 1.85 13.57
C LEU A 102 2.51 2.44 12.74
N VAL A 103 2.77 2.71 11.46
CA VAL A 103 1.80 3.37 10.57
C VAL A 103 1.40 2.50 9.39
N ASN A 104 0.23 2.77 8.79
CA ASN A 104 -0.28 2.10 7.59
C ASN A 104 -0.36 0.57 7.72
N ALA A 105 -0.66 0.04 8.88
CA ALA A 105 -0.50 -1.37 9.18
C ALA A 105 -1.75 -2.21 8.86
N LEU A 106 -1.57 -3.25 8.03
CA LEU A 106 -2.44 -4.42 8.05
C LEU A 106 -1.99 -5.31 9.21
N TYR A 107 -2.86 -5.56 10.17
CA TYR A 107 -2.57 -6.43 11.31
C TYR A 107 -3.59 -7.55 11.41
N GLN A 108 -3.18 -8.76 11.03
CA GLN A 108 -4.08 -9.92 10.92
C GLN A 108 -3.46 -11.20 11.43
N SER A 109 -4.15 -11.87 12.37
CA SER A 109 -3.82 -13.25 12.82
C SER A 109 -2.34 -13.40 13.22
N ASN A 110 -1.80 -12.43 13.97
CA ASN A 110 -0.42 -12.47 14.44
C ASN A 110 -0.30 -13.20 15.79
N PRO A 111 0.89 -13.71 16.15
CA PRO A 111 1.13 -14.34 17.44
C PRO A 111 0.80 -13.39 18.62
N LYS A 112 0.16 -13.90 19.66
CA LYS A 112 -0.16 -13.11 20.86
C LYS A 112 1.08 -12.46 21.49
N LEU A 113 2.24 -13.09 21.32
CA LEU A 113 3.52 -12.57 21.81
C LEU A 113 3.87 -11.18 21.25
N TRP A 114 3.40 -10.84 20.04
CA TRP A 114 3.65 -9.52 19.43
C TRP A 114 2.96 -8.37 20.17
N ALA A 115 1.94 -8.67 20.99
CA ALA A 115 1.27 -7.67 21.82
C ALA A 115 2.26 -6.93 22.75
N ARG A 116 3.28 -7.62 23.29
CA ARG A 116 4.30 -6.99 24.13
C ARG A 116 5.09 -5.89 23.40
N HIS A 117 5.31 -6.04 22.08
CA HIS A 117 6.02 -5.06 21.27
C HIS A 117 5.11 -3.87 20.93
N LEU A 118 3.84 -4.16 20.57
CA LEU A 118 2.88 -3.10 20.27
C LEU A 118 2.64 -2.18 21.48
N ARG A 119 2.59 -2.75 22.69
CA ARG A 119 2.40 -2.00 23.96
C ARG A 119 3.54 -1.03 24.28
N GLN A 120 4.68 -1.17 23.66
CA GLN A 120 5.83 -0.29 23.82
C GLN A 120 5.89 0.81 22.76
N MET A 121 4.98 0.80 21.77
CA MET A 121 4.91 1.82 20.74
C MET A 121 4.19 3.07 21.25
N ALA A 122 4.58 4.23 20.72
CA ALA A 122 3.98 5.51 21.08
C ALA A 122 2.68 5.78 20.29
N LEU A 123 2.56 5.18 19.09
CA LEU A 123 1.37 5.31 18.24
C LEU A 123 1.22 4.07 17.36
N LEU A 124 -0.03 3.64 17.20
CA LEU A 124 -0.45 2.64 16.23
C LEU A 124 -1.40 3.27 15.22
N ALA A 125 -1.20 3.02 13.91
CA ALA A 125 -2.14 3.41 12.88
C ALA A 125 -2.43 2.22 11.95
N ALA A 126 -3.62 1.65 12.11
CA ALA A 126 -4.15 0.58 11.29
C ALA A 126 -4.79 1.15 10.02
N ARG A 127 -4.64 0.45 8.89
CA ARG A 127 -5.19 0.90 7.62
C ARG A 127 -6.59 0.37 7.30
N ASP A 128 -7.19 -0.36 8.20
CA ASP A 128 -8.57 -0.84 8.14
C ASP A 128 -9.11 -1.13 9.54
N ALA A 129 -10.43 -1.10 9.70
CA ALA A 129 -11.12 -1.29 10.98
C ALA A 129 -10.86 -2.68 11.59
N ARG A 130 -10.73 -3.72 10.75
CA ARG A 130 -10.47 -5.10 11.23
C ARG A 130 -9.07 -5.21 11.83
N SER A 131 -8.07 -4.58 11.20
CA SER A 131 -6.71 -4.47 11.74
C SER A 131 -6.69 -3.63 13.02
N GLY A 132 -7.44 -2.52 13.05
CA GLY A 132 -7.60 -1.66 14.22
C GLY A 132 -8.16 -2.42 15.42
N ALA A 133 -9.21 -3.21 15.25
CA ALA A 133 -9.80 -4.04 16.30
C ALA A 133 -8.78 -5.05 16.90
N GLN A 134 -7.97 -5.69 16.03
CA GLN A 134 -6.93 -6.61 16.54
C GLN A 134 -5.78 -5.90 17.25
N MET A 135 -5.40 -4.70 16.79
CA MET A 135 -4.39 -3.88 17.46
C MET A 135 -4.89 -3.36 18.82
N ALA A 136 -6.13 -2.87 18.89
CA ALA A 136 -6.75 -2.43 20.13
C ALA A 136 -6.79 -3.56 21.19
N ALA A 137 -7.15 -4.78 20.75
CA ALA A 137 -7.13 -5.94 21.65
C ALA A 137 -5.72 -6.33 22.11
N ALA A 138 -4.70 -6.14 21.27
CA ALA A 138 -3.31 -6.48 21.58
C ALA A 138 -2.64 -5.42 22.49
N ALA A 139 -2.97 -4.13 22.28
CA ALA A 139 -2.34 -2.99 22.96
C ALA A 139 -3.38 -1.91 23.29
N PRO A 140 -4.28 -2.17 24.28
CA PRO A 140 -5.43 -1.31 24.56
C PRO A 140 -5.05 0.08 25.07
N ASP A 141 -3.89 0.23 25.70
CA ASP A 141 -3.42 1.48 26.30
C ASP A 141 -2.60 2.35 25.35
N VAL A 142 -2.31 1.85 24.13
CA VAL A 142 -1.54 2.61 23.14
C VAL A 142 -2.47 3.43 22.26
N PRO A 143 -2.18 4.72 22.02
CA PRO A 143 -2.93 5.53 21.08
C PRO A 143 -3.06 4.85 19.72
N LEU A 144 -4.31 4.66 19.26
CA LEU A 144 -4.62 3.97 18.00
C LEU A 144 -5.38 4.90 17.06
N ARG A 145 -4.96 4.94 15.80
CA ARG A 145 -5.69 5.51 14.67
C ARG A 145 -6.15 4.39 13.75
N VAL A 146 -7.40 4.45 13.31
CA VAL A 146 -7.89 3.66 12.19
C VAL A 146 -8.12 4.62 11.03
N MET A 147 -7.50 4.36 9.89
CA MET A 147 -7.50 5.26 8.75
C MET A 147 -7.37 4.48 7.44
N PRO A 148 -7.83 4.97 6.31
CA PRO A 148 -7.56 4.35 5.02
C PRO A 148 -6.06 4.24 4.72
N ASP A 149 -5.70 3.31 3.82
CA ASP A 149 -4.31 3.12 3.38
C ASP A 149 -3.68 4.43 2.89
N LEU A 150 -2.43 4.67 3.22
CA LEU A 150 -1.70 5.89 2.84
C LEU A 150 -1.74 6.18 1.35
N SER A 151 -1.85 5.16 0.49
CA SER A 151 -1.98 5.37 -0.96
C SER A 151 -3.24 6.14 -1.37
N LEU A 152 -4.20 6.32 -0.48
CA LEU A 152 -5.46 7.04 -0.68
C LEU A 152 -5.41 8.48 -0.13
N CYS A 153 -4.42 8.82 0.68
CA CYS A 153 -4.40 10.06 1.48
C CYS A 153 -4.14 11.35 0.69
N GLU A 154 -3.87 11.28 -0.60
CA GLU A 154 -3.85 12.45 -1.49
C GLU A 154 -5.24 12.77 -2.10
N GLY A 155 -6.26 11.95 -1.79
CA GLY A 155 -7.61 12.14 -2.30
C GLY A 155 -7.78 11.70 -3.75
N ALA A 156 -8.86 12.19 -4.37
CA ALA A 156 -9.21 11.87 -5.75
C ALA A 156 -8.28 12.58 -6.76
N ILE A 157 -7.97 11.88 -7.83
CA ILE A 157 -7.25 12.43 -8.99
C ILE A 157 -8.28 12.69 -10.09
N ALA A 158 -8.47 13.97 -10.43
CA ALA A 158 -9.31 14.34 -11.55
C ALA A 158 -8.70 13.87 -12.87
N THR A 159 -9.54 13.37 -13.77
CA THR A 159 -9.13 12.95 -15.11
C THR A 159 -10.24 13.22 -16.11
N ASP A 160 -9.89 13.82 -17.22
CA ASP A 160 -10.78 14.03 -18.38
C ASP A 160 -10.59 12.94 -19.45
N ALA A 161 -9.83 11.89 -19.15
CA ALA A 161 -9.55 10.82 -20.08
C ALA A 161 -10.81 10.05 -20.45
N ALA A 162 -11.00 9.82 -21.76
CA ALA A 162 -12.04 8.93 -22.24
C ALA A 162 -11.81 7.51 -21.69
N ARG A 163 -12.89 6.87 -21.18
CA ARG A 163 -12.84 5.53 -20.58
C ARG A 163 -13.36 4.50 -21.59
N ASP A 164 -12.44 3.96 -22.36
CA ASP A 164 -12.77 3.02 -23.43
C ASP A 164 -12.08 1.65 -23.28
N LEU A 165 -11.07 1.55 -22.42
CA LEU A 165 -10.23 0.37 -22.29
C LEU A 165 -10.78 -0.64 -21.26
N VAL A 166 -10.66 -1.92 -21.55
CA VAL A 166 -10.79 -3.01 -20.60
C VAL A 166 -9.39 -3.48 -20.19
N ILE A 167 -9.01 -3.21 -18.94
CA ILE A 167 -7.67 -3.47 -18.43
C ILE A 167 -7.73 -4.60 -17.39
N PHE A 168 -6.87 -5.60 -17.56
CA PHE A 168 -6.67 -6.64 -16.56
C PHE A 168 -5.34 -6.43 -15.84
N GLY A 169 -5.36 -6.53 -14.52
CA GLY A 169 -4.18 -6.47 -13.67
C GLY A 169 -3.59 -7.85 -13.37
N ASP A 170 -2.71 -7.87 -12.36
CA ASP A 170 -2.13 -9.10 -11.82
C ASP A 170 -2.66 -9.40 -10.41
N SER A 171 -2.14 -10.48 -9.79
CA SER A 171 -2.46 -10.88 -8.42
C SER A 171 -1.23 -11.36 -7.65
N VAL A 172 -1.32 -11.38 -6.31
CA VAL A 172 -0.33 -12.03 -5.45
C VAL A 172 -0.37 -13.55 -5.55
N ARG A 173 -1.56 -14.14 -5.81
CA ARG A 173 -1.76 -15.59 -5.91
C ARG A 173 -1.56 -16.07 -7.34
N LEU A 174 -0.75 -17.13 -7.52
CA LEU A 174 -0.40 -17.65 -8.84
C LEU A 174 -1.62 -18.21 -9.60
N ASN A 175 -2.52 -18.92 -8.90
CA ASN A 175 -3.76 -19.44 -9.50
C ASN A 175 -4.65 -18.30 -10.03
N GLN A 176 -4.78 -17.20 -9.28
CA GLN A 176 -5.52 -16.01 -9.72
C GLN A 176 -4.88 -15.33 -10.94
N ARG A 177 -3.55 -15.29 -11.04
CA ARG A 177 -2.88 -14.73 -12.23
C ARG A 177 -3.27 -15.49 -13.48
N ARG A 178 -3.28 -16.83 -13.42
CA ARG A 178 -3.70 -17.68 -14.54
C ARG A 178 -5.18 -17.47 -14.91
N ALA A 179 -6.03 -17.30 -13.89
CA ALA A 179 -7.45 -17.02 -14.11
C ALA A 179 -7.67 -15.65 -14.75
N LEU A 180 -7.01 -14.61 -14.25
CA LEU A 180 -7.05 -13.25 -14.82
C LEU A 180 -6.62 -13.24 -16.28
N VAL A 181 -5.57 -13.97 -16.64
CA VAL A 181 -5.11 -14.09 -18.03
C VAL A 181 -6.16 -14.78 -18.90
N ARG A 182 -6.79 -15.85 -18.43
CA ARG A 182 -7.86 -16.53 -19.18
C ARG A 182 -9.07 -15.63 -19.36
N ALA A 183 -9.51 -14.98 -18.29
CA ALA A 183 -10.63 -14.06 -18.34
C ALA A 183 -10.35 -12.85 -19.24
N ALA A 184 -9.11 -12.33 -19.24
CA ALA A 184 -8.71 -11.27 -20.15
C ALA A 184 -8.92 -11.63 -21.62
N ARG A 185 -8.72 -12.92 -21.98
CA ARG A 185 -9.02 -13.41 -23.35
C ARG A 185 -10.52 -13.48 -23.62
N ASN A 186 -11.27 -14.06 -22.69
CA ASN A 186 -12.72 -14.21 -22.84
C ASN A 186 -13.42 -12.85 -22.94
N CYS A 187 -12.88 -11.83 -22.24
CA CYS A 187 -13.41 -10.47 -22.23
C CYS A 187 -12.81 -9.58 -23.33
N ASP A 188 -11.99 -10.12 -24.22
CA ASP A 188 -11.29 -9.34 -25.25
C ASP A 188 -10.64 -8.08 -24.67
N ALA A 189 -9.79 -8.29 -23.67
CA ALA A 189 -9.13 -7.20 -22.95
C ALA A 189 -8.12 -6.46 -23.83
N ASP A 190 -8.11 -5.12 -23.73
CA ASP A 190 -7.21 -4.27 -24.51
C ASP A 190 -5.76 -4.42 -24.05
N MET A 191 -5.55 -4.69 -22.73
CA MET A 191 -4.21 -4.92 -22.18
C MET A 191 -4.23 -5.64 -20.84
N ILE A 192 -3.05 -6.15 -20.49
CA ILE A 192 -2.71 -6.58 -19.13
C ILE A 192 -1.71 -5.57 -18.56
N LEU A 193 -2.08 -4.95 -17.42
CA LEU A 193 -1.28 -3.93 -16.72
C LEU A 193 -0.90 -4.43 -15.31
N PRO A 194 0.31 -5.01 -15.12
CA PRO A 194 0.71 -5.48 -13.82
C PRO A 194 1.02 -4.34 -12.85
N MET A 195 0.47 -4.40 -11.64
CA MET A 195 0.81 -3.49 -10.53
C MET A 195 2.27 -3.66 -10.09
N LYS A 196 2.79 -4.89 -10.18
CA LYS A 196 4.16 -5.20 -9.82
C LYS A 196 4.95 -5.59 -11.04
N THR A 197 5.89 -4.73 -11.43
CA THR A 197 6.65 -4.90 -12.67
C THR A 197 7.79 -5.90 -12.56
N ARG A 198 8.38 -6.16 -11.42
CA ARG A 198 9.23 -7.33 -11.08
C ARG A 198 10.26 -7.13 -9.97
N ARG A 199 10.91 -8.26 -9.56
CA ARG A 199 12.12 -8.26 -8.73
C ARG A 199 13.30 -7.60 -9.46
N SER A 200 14.19 -6.99 -8.70
CA SER A 200 15.30 -6.11 -9.13
C SER A 200 16.23 -6.68 -10.21
N TRP A 201 16.37 -8.00 -10.32
CA TRP A 201 17.35 -8.63 -11.20
C TRP A 201 17.16 -8.34 -12.70
N PRO A 202 15.98 -8.48 -13.33
CA PRO A 202 15.84 -8.20 -14.75
C PRO A 202 15.91 -6.72 -15.14
N TRP A 203 15.66 -5.79 -14.22
CA TRP A 203 15.53 -4.35 -14.53
C TRP A 203 16.86 -3.60 -14.51
N ARG A 204 17.90 -4.21 -13.99
CA ARG A 204 19.24 -3.61 -13.99
C ARG A 204 19.93 -3.60 -15.37
N LEU A 205 19.41 -4.26 -16.40
CA LEU A 205 20.00 -4.38 -17.73
C LEU A 205 19.35 -3.52 -18.84
N GLY A 206 18.49 -2.52 -18.51
CA GLY A 206 17.96 -1.54 -19.46
C GLY A 206 16.92 -2.09 -20.50
N PRO A 207 16.84 -1.53 -21.71
CA PRO A 207 15.77 -1.81 -22.69
C PRO A 207 15.64 -3.27 -23.11
N LEU A 208 16.77 -3.99 -23.19
CA LEU A 208 16.81 -5.42 -23.54
C LEU A 208 16.00 -6.28 -22.56
N LYS A 209 15.93 -5.89 -21.30
CA LYS A 209 15.17 -6.60 -20.26
C LYS A 209 13.67 -6.36 -20.33
N ARG A 210 13.26 -5.16 -20.70
CA ARG A 210 11.85 -4.87 -20.99
C ARG A 210 11.38 -5.79 -22.13
N ALA A 211 12.18 -5.94 -23.18
CA ALA A 211 11.88 -6.84 -24.27
C ALA A 211 11.85 -8.32 -23.84
N LEU A 212 12.83 -8.79 -23.05
CA LEU A 212 12.85 -10.15 -22.52
C LEU A 212 11.67 -10.40 -21.55
N TYR A 213 11.29 -9.41 -20.74
CA TYR A 213 10.15 -9.55 -19.86
C TYR A 213 8.81 -9.49 -20.60
N ALA A 214 8.70 -8.63 -21.59
CA ALA A 214 7.52 -8.58 -22.48
C ALA A 214 7.39 -9.91 -23.26
N GLY A 215 8.51 -10.46 -23.76
CA GLY A 215 8.57 -11.79 -24.36
C GLY A 215 8.18 -12.91 -23.40
N TYR A 216 8.69 -12.90 -22.16
CA TYR A 216 8.30 -13.84 -21.12
C TYR A 216 6.81 -13.72 -20.77
N CYS A 217 6.30 -12.49 -20.60
CA CYS A 217 4.88 -12.26 -20.36
C CYS A 217 4.04 -12.72 -21.54
N GLY A 218 4.48 -12.51 -22.77
CA GLY A 218 3.84 -12.98 -24.00
C GLY A 218 3.81 -14.51 -24.10
N MET A 219 4.83 -15.21 -23.66
CA MET A 219 4.86 -16.70 -23.61
C MET A 219 3.98 -17.26 -22.50
N VAL A 220 3.97 -16.62 -21.33
CA VAL A 220 3.18 -17.07 -20.16
C VAL A 220 1.73 -16.60 -20.27
N SER A 221 1.48 -15.56 -21.03
CA SER A 221 0.19 -14.93 -21.26
C SER A 221 0.07 -14.53 -22.73
N PRO A 222 -0.32 -15.44 -23.61
CA PRO A 222 -0.52 -15.17 -25.04
C PRO A 222 -1.77 -14.33 -25.32
N VAL A 223 -2.23 -13.53 -24.37
CA VAL A 223 -3.25 -12.51 -24.58
C VAL A 223 -2.55 -11.21 -24.88
N GLY A 224 -2.88 -10.64 -25.96
CA GLY A 224 -2.75 -9.26 -26.32
C GLY A 224 -1.50 -8.54 -25.80
N ARG A 225 -1.66 -7.31 -25.45
CA ARG A 225 -0.62 -6.37 -25.07
C ARG A 225 -0.38 -6.40 -23.55
N VAL A 226 0.74 -6.96 -23.08
CA VAL A 226 1.23 -6.68 -21.71
C VAL A 226 1.93 -5.33 -21.72
N VAL A 227 1.39 -4.37 -20.95
CA VAL A 227 1.95 -3.03 -20.83
C VAL A 227 2.69 -2.90 -19.52
N LEU A 228 3.95 -2.55 -19.58
CA LEU A 228 4.80 -2.28 -18.44
C LEU A 228 5.06 -0.77 -18.39
N VAL A 229 4.54 -0.13 -17.37
CA VAL A 229 4.72 1.30 -17.15
C VAL A 229 5.91 1.58 -16.24
N ALA A 230 6.51 2.75 -16.40
CA ALA A 230 7.76 3.09 -15.72
C ALA A 230 7.57 3.35 -14.22
N ASP A 231 6.49 4.01 -13.85
CA ASP A 231 6.25 4.54 -12.51
C ASP A 231 4.76 4.58 -12.15
N GLU A 232 4.47 5.13 -10.98
CA GLU A 232 3.14 5.32 -10.43
C GLU A 232 2.27 6.24 -11.30
N ALA A 233 2.84 7.34 -11.81
CA ALA A 233 2.09 8.32 -12.59
C ALA A 233 1.60 7.70 -13.90
N ALA A 234 2.47 6.99 -14.61
CA ALA A 234 2.12 6.27 -15.82
C ALA A 234 1.11 5.14 -15.59
N TYR A 235 1.16 4.49 -14.39
CA TYR A 235 0.14 3.51 -14.00
C TYR A 235 -1.23 4.17 -13.82
N ILE A 236 -1.28 5.28 -13.08
CA ILE A 236 -2.50 6.06 -12.83
C ILE A 236 -3.08 6.57 -14.15
N GLU A 237 -2.28 7.17 -15.00
CA GLU A 237 -2.69 7.63 -16.32
C GLU A 237 -3.32 6.49 -17.15
N THR A 238 -2.70 5.32 -17.15
CA THR A 238 -3.18 4.17 -17.90
C THR A 238 -4.52 3.67 -17.38
N ILE A 239 -4.67 3.47 -16.04
CA ILE A 239 -5.94 2.99 -15.46
C ILE A 239 -7.07 4.03 -15.53
N SER A 240 -6.75 5.32 -15.58
CA SER A 240 -7.75 6.39 -15.76
C SER A 240 -8.54 6.26 -17.05
N ARG A 241 -7.97 5.60 -18.05
CA ARG A 241 -8.61 5.30 -19.34
C ARG A 241 -9.43 4.02 -19.33
N ALA A 242 -9.44 3.28 -18.22
CA ALA A 242 -10.21 2.06 -18.17
C ALA A 242 -11.69 2.33 -17.93
N LYS A 243 -12.56 1.77 -18.75
CA LYS A 243 -13.98 1.60 -18.45
C LYS A 243 -14.21 0.48 -17.44
N MET A 244 -13.30 -0.51 -17.40
CA MET A 244 -13.26 -1.58 -16.42
C MET A 244 -11.82 -2.01 -16.14
N HIS A 245 -11.46 -2.10 -14.86
CA HIS A 245 -10.17 -2.63 -14.39
C HIS A 245 -10.39 -3.89 -13.55
N VAL A 246 -9.93 -5.04 -13.98
CA VAL A 246 -10.09 -6.32 -13.28
C VAL A 246 -8.78 -6.73 -12.63
N THR A 247 -8.70 -6.89 -11.29
CA THR A 247 -7.43 -7.07 -10.60
C THR A 247 -7.53 -7.91 -9.31
N GLY A 248 -6.43 -8.59 -8.94
CA GLY A 248 -6.25 -9.25 -7.64
C GLY A 248 -5.24 -8.52 -6.75
N ARG A 249 -4.95 -7.23 -7.01
CA ARG A 249 -4.03 -6.41 -6.24
C ARG A 249 -4.74 -5.33 -5.44
N PHE A 250 -4.48 -5.29 -4.15
CA PHE A 250 -5.03 -4.28 -3.25
C PHE A 250 -4.76 -2.85 -3.73
N HIS A 251 -3.51 -2.49 -3.99
CA HIS A 251 -3.21 -1.13 -4.45
C HIS A 251 -3.75 -0.81 -5.85
N SER A 252 -4.01 -1.81 -6.70
CA SER A 252 -4.73 -1.58 -7.95
C SER A 252 -6.16 -1.12 -7.68
N VAL A 253 -6.82 -1.71 -6.68
CA VAL A 253 -8.15 -1.27 -6.23
C VAL A 253 -8.07 0.13 -5.63
N CYS A 254 -7.09 0.41 -4.76
CA CYS A 254 -6.87 1.75 -4.21
C CYS A 254 -6.74 2.81 -5.32
N LEU A 255 -5.89 2.54 -6.33
CA LEU A 255 -5.70 3.50 -7.43
C LEU A 255 -6.93 3.60 -8.34
N SER A 256 -7.72 2.54 -8.49
CA SER A 256 -9.01 2.61 -9.19
C SER A 256 -10.01 3.51 -8.45
N LEU A 257 -10.05 3.45 -7.11
CA LEU A 257 -10.86 4.38 -6.31
C LEU A 257 -10.39 5.82 -6.50
N VAL A 258 -9.08 6.07 -6.40
CA VAL A 258 -8.49 7.41 -6.53
C VAL A 258 -8.78 8.05 -7.89
N THR A 259 -8.77 7.26 -8.96
CA THR A 259 -9.05 7.72 -10.34
C THR A 259 -10.53 7.66 -10.71
N GLY A 260 -11.40 7.16 -9.83
CA GLY A 260 -12.80 6.90 -10.15
C GLY A 260 -12.99 5.86 -11.27
N THR A 261 -12.03 4.94 -11.44
CA THR A 261 -12.08 3.89 -12.45
C THR A 261 -12.92 2.72 -11.95
N PRO A 262 -13.99 2.31 -12.67
CA PRO A 262 -14.76 1.11 -12.33
C PRO A 262 -13.87 -0.13 -12.31
N PHE A 263 -14.10 -1.02 -11.33
CA PHE A 263 -13.27 -2.21 -11.18
C PHE A 263 -14.06 -3.44 -10.77
N LEU A 264 -13.46 -4.60 -11.02
CA LEU A 264 -13.76 -5.88 -10.37
C LEU A 264 -12.50 -6.38 -9.67
N ALA A 265 -12.65 -6.88 -8.44
CA ALA A 265 -11.52 -7.29 -7.62
C ALA A 265 -11.62 -8.78 -7.27
N LEU A 266 -10.48 -9.45 -7.18
CA LEU A 266 -10.35 -10.77 -6.55
C LEU A 266 -9.86 -10.62 -5.11
N GLY A 267 -10.35 -11.45 -4.21
CA GLY A 267 -9.86 -11.52 -2.84
C GLY A 267 -8.35 -11.77 -2.78
N SER A 268 -7.69 -11.22 -1.76
CA SER A 268 -6.23 -11.28 -1.64
C SER A 268 -5.77 -12.42 -0.71
N ASN A 269 -4.53 -12.35 -0.22
CA ASN A 269 -3.95 -13.26 0.79
C ASN A 269 -4.27 -12.84 2.24
N SER A 270 -5.09 -11.85 2.41
CA SER A 270 -5.59 -11.30 3.67
C SER A 270 -6.93 -10.61 3.36
N TRP A 271 -7.66 -10.16 4.36
CA TRP A 271 -8.96 -9.48 4.19
C TRP A 271 -8.91 -8.06 3.62
N LYS A 272 -7.75 -7.56 3.21
CA LYS A 272 -7.50 -6.16 2.84
C LYS A 272 -8.35 -5.62 1.70
N VAL A 273 -8.74 -6.47 0.73
CA VAL A 273 -9.60 -6.05 -0.38
C VAL A 273 -11.03 -5.96 0.11
N GLU A 274 -11.49 -6.97 0.82
CA GLU A 274 -12.80 -7.04 1.42
C GLU A 274 -13.05 -5.84 2.37
N ALA A 275 -12.09 -5.57 3.27
CA ALA A 275 -12.18 -4.44 4.19
C ALA A 275 -12.21 -3.10 3.45
N LEU A 276 -11.42 -2.93 2.40
CA LEU A 276 -11.41 -1.71 1.60
C LEU A 276 -12.75 -1.46 0.90
N LEU A 277 -13.37 -2.50 0.33
CA LEU A 277 -14.68 -2.37 -0.33
C LEU A 277 -15.77 -1.99 0.69
N ASP A 278 -15.78 -2.67 1.84
CA ASP A 278 -16.71 -2.39 2.93
C ASP A 278 -16.60 -0.91 3.40
N GLU A 279 -15.38 -0.45 3.64
CA GLU A 279 -15.12 0.92 4.16
C GLU A 279 -15.37 2.00 3.09
N ALA A 280 -15.07 1.72 1.83
CA ALA A 280 -15.35 2.64 0.73
C ALA A 280 -16.84 2.65 0.31
N GLY A 281 -17.67 1.79 0.90
CA GLY A 281 -19.10 1.68 0.57
C GLY A 281 -19.34 1.31 -0.89
N VAL A 282 -18.48 0.43 -1.44
CA VAL A 282 -18.57 -0.09 -2.81
C VAL A 282 -19.36 -1.39 -2.80
N ALA A 283 -20.15 -1.63 -3.83
CA ALA A 283 -21.00 -2.80 -3.93
C ALA A 283 -20.23 -4.12 -3.78
N ALA A 284 -20.72 -5.04 -2.95
CA ALA A 284 -20.05 -6.30 -2.63
C ALA A 284 -19.82 -7.20 -3.87
N ASP A 285 -20.66 -7.08 -4.88
CA ASP A 285 -20.56 -7.82 -6.13
C ASP A 285 -19.43 -7.35 -7.07
N ARG A 286 -18.68 -6.31 -6.67
CA ARG A 286 -17.39 -5.97 -7.29
C ARG A 286 -16.25 -6.86 -6.81
N LEU A 287 -16.44 -7.61 -5.73
CA LEU A 287 -15.54 -8.67 -5.30
C LEU A 287 -16.01 -9.99 -5.93
N VAL A 288 -15.30 -10.46 -6.93
CA VAL A 288 -15.68 -11.64 -7.71
C VAL A 288 -14.84 -12.87 -7.32
N SER A 289 -15.45 -14.04 -7.40
CA SER A 289 -14.76 -15.31 -7.26
C SER A 289 -14.05 -15.72 -8.56
N LEU A 290 -13.22 -16.76 -8.51
CA LEU A 290 -12.56 -17.28 -9.70
C LEU A 290 -13.56 -17.93 -10.67
N ASP A 291 -14.64 -18.51 -10.15
CA ASP A 291 -15.68 -19.17 -10.96
C ASP A 291 -16.53 -18.14 -11.69
N GLU A 292 -16.95 -17.07 -11.01
CA GLU A 292 -17.62 -15.92 -11.64
C GLU A 292 -16.75 -15.29 -12.72
N LEU A 293 -15.47 -15.02 -12.40
CA LEU A 293 -14.53 -14.45 -13.36
C LEU A 293 -14.36 -15.33 -14.62
N ALA A 294 -14.38 -16.65 -14.46
CA ALA A 294 -14.25 -17.59 -15.57
C ALA A 294 -15.44 -17.60 -16.52
N GLN A 295 -16.62 -17.17 -16.07
CA GLN A 295 -17.86 -17.09 -16.86
C GLN A 295 -18.04 -15.73 -17.55
N MET A 296 -17.23 -14.71 -17.17
CA MET A 296 -17.37 -13.36 -17.71
C MET A 296 -16.91 -13.26 -19.15
N GLY A 297 -17.61 -12.42 -19.90
CA GLY A 297 -17.30 -12.01 -21.26
C GLY A 297 -17.19 -10.49 -21.41
N ARG A 298 -17.03 -9.99 -22.65
CA ARG A 298 -16.89 -8.55 -22.93
C ARG A 298 -18.07 -7.70 -22.45
N ALA A 299 -19.28 -8.23 -22.49
CA ALA A 299 -20.49 -7.52 -22.05
C ALA A 299 -20.46 -7.18 -20.55
N ASP A 300 -19.88 -8.07 -19.72
CA ASP A 300 -19.78 -7.87 -18.28
C ASP A 300 -18.79 -6.76 -17.89
N MET A 301 -17.99 -6.29 -18.85
CA MET A 301 -17.02 -5.21 -18.67
C MET A 301 -17.63 -3.80 -18.82
N ASP A 302 -18.92 -3.69 -19.00
CA ASP A 302 -19.65 -2.41 -19.03
C ASP A 302 -20.46 -2.23 -17.72
N ARG A 303 -19.75 -1.94 -16.64
CA ARG A 303 -20.32 -1.82 -15.30
C ARG A 303 -19.77 -0.58 -14.57
N PRO A 304 -20.23 0.62 -14.94
CA PRO A 304 -19.81 1.86 -14.32
C PRO A 304 -20.17 1.87 -12.82
N PHE A 305 -19.55 2.77 -12.06
CA PHE A 305 -20.00 3.06 -10.69
C PHE A 305 -21.38 3.69 -10.71
N THR A 306 -22.25 3.22 -9.82
CA THR A 306 -23.54 3.86 -9.55
C THR A 306 -23.35 5.26 -8.96
N VAL A 307 -24.41 6.06 -8.93
CA VAL A 307 -24.39 7.40 -8.29
C VAL A 307 -24.02 7.26 -6.80
N GLN A 308 -24.58 6.25 -6.13
CA GLN A 308 -24.29 6.00 -4.71
C GLN A 308 -22.84 5.58 -4.47
N GLU A 309 -22.28 4.68 -5.29
CA GLU A 309 -20.87 4.29 -5.17
C GLU A 309 -19.94 5.49 -5.37
N LYS A 310 -20.23 6.35 -6.36
CA LYS A 310 -19.44 7.57 -6.60
C LYS A 310 -19.45 8.50 -5.38
N ALA A 311 -20.62 8.70 -4.76
CA ALA A 311 -20.75 9.52 -3.57
C ALA A 311 -19.99 8.92 -2.38
N ASN A 312 -20.11 7.60 -2.15
CA ASN A 312 -19.42 6.88 -1.09
C ASN A 312 -17.89 6.97 -1.27
N ILE A 313 -17.39 6.71 -2.49
CA ILE A 313 -15.97 6.80 -2.84
C ILE A 313 -15.43 8.22 -2.58
N ALA A 314 -16.16 9.25 -3.00
CA ALA A 314 -15.75 10.64 -2.78
C ALA A 314 -15.64 10.96 -1.28
N GLY A 315 -16.63 10.59 -0.47
CA GLY A 315 -16.59 10.74 0.99
C GLY A 315 -15.44 9.97 1.64
N PHE A 316 -15.21 8.74 1.20
CA PHE A 316 -14.12 7.89 1.68
C PHE A 316 -12.73 8.49 1.36
N LEU A 317 -12.52 9.03 0.17
CA LEU A 317 -11.26 9.67 -0.22
C LEU A 317 -11.03 10.98 0.53
N THR A 318 -12.07 11.77 0.79
CA THR A 318 -11.97 12.95 1.67
C THR A 318 -11.57 12.54 3.09
N HIS A 319 -12.21 11.50 3.64
CA HIS A 319 -11.84 10.95 4.94
C HIS A 319 -10.38 10.44 4.97
N ALA A 320 -9.90 9.81 3.89
CA ALA A 320 -8.52 9.35 3.77
C ALA A 320 -7.54 10.53 3.82
N GLN A 321 -7.82 11.60 3.09
CA GLN A 321 -6.99 12.81 3.06
C GLN A 321 -6.90 13.47 4.44
N ASP A 322 -8.04 13.68 5.09
CA ASP A 322 -8.07 14.25 6.45
C ASP A 322 -7.34 13.38 7.47
N SER A 323 -7.47 12.06 7.34
CA SER A 323 -6.80 11.10 8.22
C SER A 323 -5.29 11.09 8.02
N GLY A 324 -4.83 11.22 6.77
CA GLY A 324 -3.41 11.39 6.46
C GLY A 324 -2.82 12.65 7.11
N HIS A 325 -3.50 13.80 6.96
CA HIS A 325 -3.08 15.06 7.60
C HIS A 325 -3.04 14.94 9.13
N ARG A 326 -4.01 14.26 9.74
CA ARG A 326 -4.01 14.03 11.20
C ARG A 326 -2.84 13.14 11.62
N LEU A 327 -2.57 12.06 10.89
CA LEU A 327 -1.45 11.15 11.18
C LEU A 327 -0.13 11.93 11.23
N PHE A 328 0.18 12.74 10.22
CA PHE A 328 1.45 13.46 10.18
C PHE A 328 1.58 14.50 11.30
N ARG A 329 0.48 15.17 11.68
CA ARG A 329 0.48 16.06 12.86
C ARG A 329 0.72 15.29 14.17
N ASP A 330 0.11 14.12 14.34
CA ASP A 330 0.34 13.28 15.52
C ASP A 330 1.81 12.83 15.60
N LEU A 331 2.42 12.45 14.48
CA LEU A 331 3.84 12.10 14.42
C LEU A 331 4.75 13.28 14.81
N ALA A 332 4.44 14.50 14.34
CA ALA A 332 5.18 15.69 14.73
C ALA A 332 5.06 15.99 16.24
N ALA A 333 3.84 15.86 16.79
CA ALA A 333 3.60 16.04 18.22
C ALA A 333 4.36 15.01 19.07
N LEU A 334 4.44 13.75 18.64
CA LEU A 334 5.22 12.70 19.33
C LEU A 334 6.71 13.06 19.43
N ALA A 335 7.31 13.54 18.34
CA ALA A 335 8.71 13.92 18.35
C ALA A 335 8.97 15.12 19.26
N GLN A 336 8.04 16.09 19.33
CA GLN A 336 8.14 17.26 20.21
C GLN A 336 8.03 16.88 21.68
N ALA A 337 7.12 15.98 22.03
CA ALA A 337 6.90 15.53 23.42
C ALA A 337 8.08 14.74 24.00
N HIS A 338 8.96 14.21 23.14
CA HIS A 338 10.12 13.39 23.54
C HIS A 338 11.46 14.12 23.27
N LYS A 339 11.44 15.41 22.96
CA LYS A 339 12.69 16.19 22.96
C LYS A 339 13.25 16.25 24.38
N PRO A 340 14.54 15.94 24.59
CA PRO A 340 15.19 15.98 25.90
C PRO A 340 15.19 17.36 26.53
#